data_1a46947d1336149a52d39abaa7e8d739
#
_entry.id   1a46947d1336149a52d39abaa7e8d739
#
_cell.length_a   1.000
_cell.length_b   1.000
_cell.length_c   1.000
_cell.angle_alpha   90.00
_cell.angle_beta   90.00
_cell.angle_gamma   90.00
#
_symmetry.space_group_name_H-M   'P 1'
#
loop_
_entity.id
_entity.type
_entity.pdbx_description
1 polymer ?
#
loop_
_entity_poly.entity_id
_entity_poly.type
_entity_poly.pdbx_seq_one_letter_code
_entity_poly.pdbx_strand_id
1 'polypeptide(L)'
;MNIISIADAKARLSAYIKESEEKGPIIITRNGRAVAVLLPVLDEDDMERLLLAYNPKFRQLIEAAEQRIEETSGIRHEEFWQSVEEVAAGSS
;
A
#
# COMPACT_ATOMS: atom_id res chain seq x y z
N MET A 1 15.02 4.94 7.41
CA MET A 1 14.86 3.76 6.53
C MET A 1 16.02 2.82 6.77
N ASN A 2 15.74 1.54 6.96
CA ASN A 2 16.76 0.52 7.21
C ASN A 2 16.87 -0.39 5.97
N ILE A 3 18.06 -0.94 5.76
CA ILE A 3 18.33 -1.87 4.66
C ILE A 3 18.87 -3.15 5.28
N ILE A 4 18.22 -4.28 5.02
CA ILE A 4 18.59 -5.58 5.57
C ILE A 4 18.69 -6.62 4.47
N SER A 5 19.44 -7.70 4.73
CA SER A 5 19.48 -8.84 3.82
C SER A 5 18.24 -9.72 3.98
N ILE A 6 17.94 -10.52 2.97
CA ILE A 6 16.83 -11.47 3.05
C ILE A 6 17.07 -12.52 4.16
N ALA A 7 18.32 -12.88 4.39
CA ALA A 7 18.68 -13.81 5.47
C ALA A 7 18.34 -13.22 6.85
N ASP A 8 18.66 -11.95 7.07
CA ASP A 8 18.31 -11.25 8.31
C ASP A 8 16.79 -11.12 8.45
N ALA A 9 16.10 -10.78 7.37
CA ALA A 9 14.64 -10.69 7.38
C ALA A 9 13.99 -12.02 7.77
N LYS A 10 14.47 -13.11 7.22
CA LYS A 10 14.01 -14.45 7.56
C LYS A 10 14.23 -14.79 9.03
N ALA A 11 15.42 -14.49 9.53
CA ALA A 11 15.81 -14.84 10.90
C ALA A 11 15.07 -14.04 11.96
N ARG A 12 14.69 -12.79 11.65
CA ARG A 12 14.13 -11.85 12.64
C ARG A 12 12.90 -11.10 12.12
N LEU A 13 12.05 -11.77 11.39
CA LEU A 13 10.91 -11.12 10.74
C LEU A 13 10.02 -10.35 11.73
N SER A 14 9.67 -10.97 12.87
CA SER A 14 8.84 -10.31 13.87
C SER A 14 9.46 -9.04 14.41
N ALA A 15 10.77 -9.05 14.65
CA ALA A 15 11.48 -7.87 15.14
C ALA A 15 11.51 -6.76 14.11
N TYR A 16 11.69 -7.09 12.83
CA TYR A 16 11.69 -6.10 11.75
C TYR A 16 10.31 -5.54 11.48
N ILE A 17 9.27 -6.35 11.61
CA ILE A 17 7.89 -5.84 11.52
C ILE A 17 7.65 -4.77 12.57
N LYS A 18 8.04 -5.04 13.82
CA LYS A 18 7.93 -4.08 14.90
C LYS A 18 8.77 -2.82 14.64
N GLU A 19 10.00 -3.01 14.15
CA GLU A 19 10.86 -1.89 13.80
C GLU A 19 10.24 -1.02 12.69
N SER A 20 9.62 -1.64 11.69
CA SER A 20 8.97 -0.89 10.62
C SER A 20 7.81 -0.05 11.12
N GLU A 21 7.07 -0.54 12.10
CA GLU A 21 5.98 0.22 12.74
C GLU A 21 6.49 1.45 13.49
N GLU A 22 7.68 1.34 14.08
CA GLU A 22 8.28 2.42 14.88
C GLU A 22 9.11 3.39 14.05
N LYS A 23 9.87 2.88 13.08
CA LYS A 23 10.89 3.65 12.34
C LYS A 23 10.63 3.81 10.85
N GLY A 24 9.60 3.16 10.33
CA GLY A 24 9.24 3.26 8.92
C GLY A 24 9.77 2.13 8.05
N PRO A 25 9.68 2.26 6.73
CA PRO A 25 9.96 1.16 5.80
C PRO A 25 11.35 0.55 5.93
N ILE A 26 11.42 -0.76 5.70
CA ILE A 26 12.67 -1.52 5.70
C ILE A 26 12.84 -2.13 4.31
N ILE A 27 13.98 -1.88 3.67
CA ILE A 27 14.30 -2.44 2.37
C ILE A 27 14.99 -3.78 2.57
N ILE A 28 14.48 -4.81 1.89
CA ILE A 28 15.03 -6.15 1.92
C ILE A 28 15.84 -6.39 0.64
N THR A 29 17.08 -6.80 0.79
CA THR A 29 17.99 -7.02 -0.33
C THR A 29 18.37 -8.48 -0.48
N ARG A 30 18.69 -8.87 -1.71
CA ARG A 30 19.27 -10.16 -2.05
C ARG A 30 20.37 -9.93 -3.07
N ASN A 31 21.58 -10.41 -2.77
CA ASN A 31 22.75 -10.22 -3.62
C ASN A 31 22.99 -8.73 -3.98
N GLY A 32 22.82 -7.87 -2.98
CA GLY A 32 23.06 -6.43 -3.15
C GLY A 32 21.96 -5.67 -3.88
N ARG A 33 20.86 -6.31 -4.21
CA ARG A 33 19.73 -5.68 -4.91
C ARG A 33 18.50 -5.64 -4.03
N ALA A 34 17.78 -4.53 -4.06
CA ALA A 34 16.51 -4.42 -3.39
C ALA A 34 15.49 -5.34 -4.09
N VAL A 35 14.91 -6.29 -3.35
CA VAL A 35 13.93 -7.24 -3.88
C VAL A 35 12.56 -7.09 -3.24
N ALA A 36 12.48 -6.45 -2.09
CA ALA A 36 11.22 -6.25 -1.37
C ALA A 36 11.33 -5.06 -0.42
N VAL A 37 10.20 -4.58 0.01
CA VAL A 37 10.10 -3.54 1.02
C VAL A 37 9.10 -4.00 2.08
N LEU A 38 9.48 -3.89 3.34
CA LEU A 38 8.60 -4.14 4.46
C LEU A 38 7.99 -2.82 4.89
N LEU A 39 6.70 -2.67 4.66
CA LEU A 39 5.96 -1.45 4.98
C LEU A 39 5.01 -1.70 6.15
N PRO A 40 4.93 -0.80 7.12
CA PRO A 40 3.96 -0.95 8.20
C PRO A 40 2.56 -0.65 7.68
N VAL A 41 1.59 -1.46 8.11
CA VAL A 41 0.18 -1.21 7.86
C VAL A 41 -0.40 -0.75 9.20
N LEU A 42 -0.57 0.56 9.35
CA LEU A 42 -0.99 1.15 10.62
C LEU A 42 -2.51 1.25 10.74
N ASP A 43 -3.21 1.32 9.61
CA ASP A 43 -4.67 1.36 9.57
C ASP A 43 -5.17 0.87 8.21
N GLU A 44 -6.49 0.83 8.03
CA GLU A 44 -7.12 0.38 6.78
C GLU A 44 -6.78 1.28 5.60
N ASP A 45 -6.65 2.58 5.84
CA ASP A 45 -6.31 3.53 4.79
C ASP A 45 -4.90 3.28 4.25
N ASP A 46 -3.96 2.88 5.09
CA ASP A 46 -2.62 2.50 4.67
C ASP A 46 -2.66 1.28 3.76
N MET A 47 -3.46 0.27 4.09
CA MET A 47 -3.62 -0.92 3.27
C MET A 47 -4.18 -0.57 1.90
N GLU A 48 -5.22 0.26 1.85
CA GLU A 48 -5.81 0.71 0.59
C GLU A 48 -4.80 1.45 -0.27
N ARG A 49 -4.05 2.38 0.31
CA ARG A 49 -3.03 3.14 -0.40
C ARG A 49 -1.94 2.23 -0.98
N LEU A 50 -1.52 1.22 -0.23
CA LEU A 50 -0.51 0.26 -0.69
C LEU A 50 -1.03 -0.57 -1.87
N LEU A 51 -2.25 -1.08 -1.77
CA LEU A 51 -2.87 -1.84 -2.84
C LEU A 51 -3.01 -1.00 -4.11
N LEU A 52 -3.43 0.25 -3.95
CA LEU A 52 -3.60 1.20 -5.05
C LEU A 52 -2.28 1.55 -5.72
N ALA A 53 -1.24 1.76 -4.93
CA ALA A 53 0.08 2.07 -5.46
C ALA A 53 0.68 0.90 -6.24
N TYR A 54 0.38 -0.32 -5.82
CA TYR A 54 0.93 -1.53 -6.43
C TYR A 54 0.20 -1.98 -7.68
N ASN A 55 -1.13 -1.79 -7.74
CA ASN A 55 -1.95 -2.34 -8.82
C ASN A 55 -2.36 -1.24 -9.81
N PRO A 56 -1.82 -1.26 -11.05
CA PRO A 56 -2.16 -0.24 -12.06
C PRO A 56 -3.64 -0.16 -12.41
N LYS A 57 -4.38 -1.27 -12.34
CA LYS A 57 -5.82 -1.28 -12.61
C LYS A 57 -6.58 -0.47 -11.59
N PHE A 58 -6.21 -0.60 -10.32
CA PHE A 58 -6.84 0.21 -9.27
C PHE A 58 -6.53 1.69 -9.46
N ARG A 59 -5.31 2.02 -9.85
CA ARG A 59 -4.93 3.41 -10.12
C ARG A 59 -5.77 3.99 -11.24
N GLN A 60 -5.97 3.25 -12.32
CA GLN A 60 -6.81 3.68 -13.45
C GLN A 60 -8.26 3.89 -13.03
N LEU A 61 -8.82 2.98 -12.23
CA LEU A 61 -10.17 3.10 -11.71
C LEU A 61 -10.35 4.32 -10.82
N ILE A 62 -9.35 4.59 -9.98
CA ILE A 62 -9.37 5.76 -9.11
C ILE A 62 -9.28 7.05 -9.91
N GLU A 63 -8.40 7.11 -10.89
CA GLU A 63 -8.29 8.27 -11.78
C GLU A 63 -9.60 8.54 -12.51
N ALA A 64 -10.26 7.49 -13.01
CA ALA A 64 -11.57 7.61 -13.65
C ALA A 64 -12.65 8.11 -12.67
N ALA A 65 -12.63 7.60 -11.45
CA ALA A 65 -13.57 8.03 -10.41
C ALA A 65 -13.33 9.47 -9.98
N GLU A 66 -12.07 9.88 -9.85
CA GLU A 66 -11.71 11.27 -9.53
C GLU A 66 -12.17 12.23 -10.63
N GLN A 67 -12.02 11.85 -11.89
CA GLN A 67 -12.53 12.64 -13.01
C GLN A 67 -14.05 12.80 -12.95
N ARG A 68 -14.77 11.73 -12.62
CA ARG A 68 -16.21 11.80 -12.41
C ARG A 68 -16.58 12.76 -11.29
N ILE A 69 -15.83 12.72 -10.20
CA ILE A 69 -16.06 13.61 -9.07
C ILE A 69 -15.85 15.05 -9.47
N GLU A 70 -14.78 15.35 -10.20
CA GLU A 70 -14.51 16.70 -10.71
C GLU A 70 -15.60 17.17 -11.68
N GLU A 71 -16.07 16.30 -12.58
CA GLU A 71 -17.12 16.62 -13.55
C GLU A 71 -18.47 16.86 -12.90
N THR A 72 -18.83 16.05 -11.88
CA THR A 72 -20.14 16.13 -11.25
C THR A 72 -20.15 17.03 -10.02
N SER A 73 -18.99 17.37 -9.47
CA SER A 73 -18.78 18.26 -8.33
C SER A 73 -19.70 18.01 -7.12
N GLY A 74 -20.14 16.77 -6.92
CA GLY A 74 -21.11 16.45 -5.88
C GLY A 74 -20.82 15.20 -5.05
N ILE A 75 -19.85 14.39 -5.43
CA ILE A 75 -19.55 13.16 -4.70
C ILE A 75 -18.61 13.47 -3.56
N ARG A 76 -19.00 13.08 -2.35
CA ARG A 76 -18.18 13.26 -1.16
C ARG A 76 -16.97 12.33 -1.20
N HIS A 77 -15.90 12.74 -0.56
CA HIS A 77 -14.69 11.94 -0.44
C HIS A 77 -14.98 10.54 0.14
N GLU A 78 -15.85 10.44 1.12
CA GLU A 78 -16.29 9.18 1.72
C GLU A 78 -16.94 8.24 0.71
N GLU A 79 -17.79 8.77 -0.16
CA GLU A 79 -18.43 7.99 -1.21
C GLU A 79 -17.42 7.49 -2.23
N PHE A 80 -16.42 8.29 -2.55
CA PHE A 80 -15.34 7.90 -3.42
C PHE A 80 -14.61 6.68 -2.85
N TRP A 81 -14.20 6.72 -1.60
CA TRP A 81 -13.48 5.62 -0.95
C TRP A 81 -14.34 4.38 -0.80
N GLN A 82 -15.61 4.52 -0.55
CA GLN A 82 -16.55 3.41 -0.51
C GLN A 82 -16.63 2.70 -1.87
N SER A 83 -16.66 3.45 -2.96
CA SER A 83 -16.64 2.89 -4.32
C SER A 83 -15.35 2.10 -4.59
N VAL A 84 -14.21 2.61 -4.12
CA VAL A 84 -12.92 1.93 -4.23
C VAL A 84 -12.93 0.61 -3.46
N GLU A 85 -13.46 0.59 -2.25
CA GLU A 85 -13.58 -0.61 -1.44
C GLU A 85 -14.45 -1.68 -2.13
N GLU A 86 -15.57 -1.29 -2.71
CA GLU A 86 -16.43 -2.19 -3.47
C GLU A 86 -15.70 -2.82 -4.64
N VAL A 87 -14.93 -2.05 -5.37
CA VAL A 87 -14.13 -2.54 -6.50
C VAL A 87 -13.05 -3.50 -6.00
N ALA A 88 -12.38 -3.17 -4.92
CA ALA A 88 -11.34 -4.02 -4.33
C ALA A 88 -11.93 -5.35 -3.84
N ALA A 89 -13.10 -5.33 -3.20
CA ALA A 89 -13.78 -6.54 -2.76
C ALA A 89 -14.25 -7.40 -3.92
N GLY A 90 -14.70 -6.78 -5.01
CA GLY A 90 -15.17 -7.48 -6.19
C GLY A 90 -14.07 -8.11 -7.03
N SER A 91 -12.81 -7.69 -6.87
CA SER A 91 -11.70 -8.19 -7.66
C SER A 91 -10.89 -9.30 -6.98
N SER A 92 -11.30 -9.72 -5.80
CA SER A 92 -10.64 -10.79 -5.05
C SER A 92 -10.95 -12.18 -5.58
#